data_99aaa9da964d193cab7e2395ab74cffd
#
_entry.id   99aaa9da964d193cab7e2395ab74cffd
#
_cell.length_a   1.000
_cell.length_b   1.000
_cell.length_c   1.000
_cell.angle_alpha   90.00
_cell.angle_beta   90.00
_cell.angle_gamma   90.00
#
_symmetry.space_group_name_H-M   'P 1'
#
loop_
_entity.id
_entity.type
_entity.pdbx_description
1 polymer ?
#
loop_
_entity_poly.entity_id
_entity_poly.type
_entity_poly.pdbx_seq_one_letter_code
_entity_poly.pdbx_strand_id
1 'polypeptide(L)'
;MPKLCVTLALTLGVIGSCSLRAIPILQADIDSLDARAQPYFDEASRNVPAVVDQLTEIGASCRLCGLMVRDKLAGTHETQDYLSSALKEPIIVPCRKGAEVYGCDFESDGFLNILAEVNADYAAIKGYALGGLAIEAIFIRQTVAALTSTLGSVVARLTATFGSGTASAVADGPLPVGDIIAIVMAAGGTAWSGYDLWKARKQLPAELTALLLSVIRDCQDACRREVLK
;
A
#
# COMPACT_ATOMS: atom_id res chain seq x y z
N MET A 1 -13.67 35.17 54.50
CA MET A 1 -13.47 34.59 53.18
C MET A 1 -12.45 33.43 53.13
N PRO A 2 -12.42 32.47 54.09
CA PRO A 2 -11.49 31.34 53.94
C PRO A 2 -12.15 30.03 53.47
N LYS A 3 -13.48 29.99 53.23
CA LYS A 3 -14.18 28.73 52.90
C LYS A 3 -14.18 28.36 51.38
N LEU A 4 -13.83 29.32 50.48
CA LEU A 4 -13.80 29.07 49.03
C LEU A 4 -12.48 28.40 48.56
N CYS A 5 -11.36 28.62 49.26
CA CYS A 5 -10.08 28.03 48.88
C CYS A 5 -9.96 26.54 49.16
N VAL A 6 -10.63 26.03 50.24
CA VAL A 6 -10.51 24.63 50.62
C VAL A 6 -11.33 23.73 49.68
N THR A 7 -12.45 24.22 49.17
CA THR A 7 -13.29 23.47 48.23
C THR A 7 -12.61 23.35 46.84
N LEU A 8 -11.85 24.37 46.42
CA LEU A 8 -11.16 24.34 45.12
C LEU A 8 -9.93 23.38 45.15
N ALA A 9 -9.26 23.28 46.28
CA ALA A 9 -8.12 22.36 46.44
C ALA A 9 -8.54 20.89 46.46
N LEU A 10 -9.73 20.58 47.01
CA LEU A 10 -10.28 19.23 47.03
C LEU A 10 -10.76 18.77 45.64
N THR A 11 -11.32 19.67 44.81
CA THR A 11 -11.77 19.32 43.48
C THR A 11 -10.59 19.12 42.51
N LEU A 12 -9.50 19.90 42.62
CA LEU A 12 -8.29 19.72 41.86
C LEU A 12 -7.53 18.44 42.22
N GLY A 13 -7.57 18.04 43.51
CA GLY A 13 -6.93 16.82 43.97
C GLY A 13 -7.65 15.54 43.49
N VAL A 14 -8.97 15.58 43.31
CA VAL A 14 -9.74 14.44 42.80
C VAL A 14 -9.57 14.28 41.27
N ILE A 15 -9.51 15.37 40.54
CA ILE A 15 -9.28 15.32 39.07
C ILE A 15 -7.86 14.82 38.79
N GLY A 16 -6.85 15.24 39.53
CA GLY A 16 -5.48 14.77 39.36
C GLY A 16 -5.28 13.29 39.70
N SER A 17 -6.03 12.75 40.68
CA SER A 17 -5.91 11.33 41.03
C SER A 17 -6.70 10.38 40.10
N CYS A 18 -7.74 10.86 39.40
CA CYS A 18 -8.42 10.06 38.38
C CYS A 18 -7.60 9.92 37.09
N SER A 19 -6.89 10.99 36.67
CA SER A 19 -6.08 10.92 35.45
C SER A 19 -4.91 9.95 35.57
N LEU A 20 -4.28 9.84 36.73
CA LEU A 20 -3.13 8.96 36.95
C LEU A 20 -3.50 7.47 37.04
N ARG A 21 -4.76 7.11 37.30
CA ARG A 21 -5.24 5.72 37.36
C ARG A 21 -5.80 5.24 36.00
N ALA A 22 -6.20 6.14 35.13
CA ALA A 22 -6.77 5.78 33.82
C ALA A 22 -5.70 5.32 32.84
N ILE A 23 -4.50 5.90 32.88
CA ILE A 23 -3.39 5.59 31.96
C ILE A 23 -2.98 4.10 31.97
N PRO A 24 -2.73 3.44 33.12
CA PRO A 24 -2.30 2.05 33.11
C PRO A 24 -3.43 1.06 32.68
N ILE A 25 -4.68 1.40 32.90
CA ILE A 25 -5.81 0.58 32.44
C ILE A 25 -5.93 0.66 30.92
N LEU A 26 -5.84 1.85 30.34
CA LEU A 26 -5.86 2.05 28.89
C LEU A 26 -4.67 1.36 28.21
N GLN A 27 -3.48 1.40 28.80
CA GLN A 27 -2.30 0.73 28.25
C GLN A 27 -2.47 -0.80 28.26
N ALA A 28 -2.99 -1.37 29.32
CA ALA A 28 -3.24 -2.82 29.41
C ALA A 28 -4.29 -3.28 28.37
N ASP A 29 -5.30 -2.45 28.11
CA ASP A 29 -6.30 -2.73 27.06
C ASP A 29 -5.68 -2.69 25.67
N ILE A 30 -4.81 -1.71 25.39
CA ILE A 30 -4.09 -1.61 24.11
C ILE A 30 -3.15 -2.80 23.94
N ASP A 31 -2.37 -3.17 24.96
CA ASP A 31 -1.47 -4.32 24.91
C ASP A 31 -2.23 -5.63 24.63
N SER A 32 -3.45 -5.75 25.17
CA SER A 32 -4.35 -6.88 24.89
C SER A 32 -4.85 -6.88 23.43
N LEU A 33 -5.23 -5.72 22.90
CA LEU A 33 -5.62 -5.59 21.49
C LEU A 33 -4.44 -5.88 20.57
N ASP A 34 -3.26 -5.34 20.88
CA ASP A 34 -2.01 -5.60 20.16
C ASP A 34 -1.72 -7.10 20.10
N ALA A 35 -1.75 -7.80 21.23
CA ALA A 35 -1.50 -9.23 21.30
C ALA A 35 -2.49 -10.05 20.45
N ARG A 36 -3.72 -9.61 20.33
CA ARG A 36 -4.76 -10.26 19.50
C ARG A 36 -4.66 -9.92 18.03
N ALA A 37 -4.25 -8.70 17.67
CA ALA A 37 -4.13 -8.23 16.31
C ALA A 37 -2.79 -8.65 15.65
N GLN A 38 -1.72 -8.75 16.45
CA GLN A 38 -0.37 -9.05 15.99
C GLN A 38 -0.27 -10.29 15.07
N PRO A 39 -0.93 -11.42 15.34
CA PRO A 39 -0.86 -12.60 14.48
C PRO A 39 -1.28 -12.33 13.04
N TYR A 40 -2.23 -11.43 12.81
CA TYR A 40 -2.71 -11.07 11.47
C TYR A 40 -1.70 -10.20 10.72
N PHE A 41 -1.10 -9.21 11.38
CA PHE A 41 -0.04 -8.39 10.78
C PHE A 41 1.23 -9.20 10.53
N ASP A 42 1.53 -10.16 11.42
CA ASP A 42 2.64 -11.10 11.23
C ASP A 42 2.38 -12.06 10.05
N GLU A 43 1.12 -12.49 9.85
CA GLU A 43 0.73 -13.29 8.70
C GLU A 43 0.93 -12.50 7.40
N ALA A 44 0.41 -11.27 7.33
CA ALA A 44 0.63 -10.38 6.19
C ALA A 44 2.13 -10.21 5.92
N SER A 45 2.92 -9.93 6.94
CA SER A 45 4.37 -9.71 6.83
C SER A 45 5.11 -10.95 6.34
N ARG A 46 4.72 -12.14 6.81
CA ARG A 46 5.32 -13.43 6.38
C ARG A 46 5.02 -13.75 4.92
N ASN A 47 3.91 -13.27 4.39
CA ASN A 47 3.51 -13.50 3.01
C ASN A 47 4.20 -12.55 2.02
N VAL A 48 4.77 -11.43 2.51
CA VAL A 48 5.44 -10.43 1.65
C VAL A 48 6.51 -11.05 0.73
N PRO A 49 7.45 -11.89 1.20
CA PRO A 49 8.46 -12.45 0.31
C PRO A 49 7.86 -13.25 -0.85
N ALA A 50 6.86 -14.11 -0.57
CA ALA A 50 6.22 -14.92 -1.60
C ALA A 50 5.49 -14.06 -2.65
N VAL A 51 4.81 -13.00 -2.22
CA VAL A 51 4.16 -12.04 -3.12
C VAL A 51 5.18 -11.29 -3.95
N VAL A 52 6.26 -10.83 -3.34
CA VAL A 52 7.34 -10.13 -4.04
C VAL A 52 8.00 -11.05 -5.07
N ASP A 53 8.30 -12.29 -4.71
CA ASP A 53 8.85 -13.27 -5.65
C ASP A 53 7.92 -13.49 -6.84
N GLN A 54 6.61 -13.62 -6.58
CA GLN A 54 5.59 -13.75 -7.64
C GLN A 54 5.56 -12.52 -8.55
N LEU A 55 5.59 -11.30 -8.01
CA LEU A 55 5.53 -10.06 -8.78
C LEU A 55 6.83 -9.76 -9.55
N THR A 56 7.97 -10.25 -9.05
CA THR A 56 9.29 -10.01 -9.63
C THR A 56 9.82 -11.17 -10.47
N GLU A 57 9.07 -12.26 -10.61
CA GLU A 57 9.34 -13.30 -11.60
C GLU A 57 9.39 -12.70 -13.00
N ILE A 58 10.21 -13.26 -13.89
CA ILE A 58 10.44 -12.71 -15.24
C ILE A 58 9.11 -12.52 -15.99
N GLY A 59 8.25 -13.55 -15.99
CA GLY A 59 6.97 -13.51 -16.66
C GLY A 59 6.04 -12.43 -16.09
N ALA A 60 5.97 -12.32 -14.77
CA ALA A 60 5.17 -11.31 -14.07
C ALA A 60 5.70 -9.88 -14.30
N SER A 61 7.01 -9.69 -14.21
CA SER A 61 7.64 -8.39 -14.48
C SER A 61 7.40 -7.91 -15.92
N CYS A 62 7.51 -8.82 -16.90
CA CYS A 62 7.17 -8.51 -18.28
C CYS A 62 5.69 -8.17 -18.44
N ARG A 63 4.81 -8.94 -17.79
CA ARG A 63 3.37 -8.68 -17.78
C ARG A 63 3.05 -7.32 -17.17
N LEU A 64 3.65 -6.98 -16.03
CA LEU A 64 3.49 -5.68 -15.38
C LEU A 64 3.94 -4.54 -16.29
N CYS A 65 5.10 -4.65 -16.94
CA CYS A 65 5.54 -3.66 -17.93
C CYS A 65 4.51 -3.49 -19.05
N GLY A 66 3.99 -4.59 -19.58
CA GLY A 66 2.96 -4.57 -20.63
C GLY A 66 1.67 -3.87 -20.17
N LEU A 67 1.18 -4.19 -18.97
CA LEU A 67 -0.01 -3.55 -18.39
C LEU A 67 0.22 -2.05 -18.15
N MET A 68 1.37 -1.67 -17.60
CA MET A 68 1.72 -0.25 -17.38
C MET A 68 1.81 0.56 -18.70
N VAL A 69 2.34 -0.04 -19.76
CA VAL A 69 2.34 0.57 -21.10
C VAL A 69 0.92 0.76 -21.62
N ARG A 70 0.08 -0.26 -21.48
CA ARG A 70 -1.31 -0.24 -21.91
C ARG A 70 -2.12 0.78 -21.14
N ASP A 71 -2.00 0.83 -19.80
CA ASP A 71 -2.64 1.83 -18.97
C ASP A 71 -2.27 3.25 -19.41
N LYS A 72 -0.98 3.46 -19.76
CA LYS A 72 -0.49 4.76 -20.20
C LYS A 72 -0.98 5.16 -21.60
N LEU A 73 -1.14 4.21 -22.51
CA LEU A 73 -1.58 4.46 -23.88
C LEU A 73 -3.10 4.52 -24.01
N ALA A 74 -3.83 3.63 -23.33
CA ALA A 74 -5.27 3.47 -23.43
C ALA A 74 -6.05 4.10 -22.27
N GLY A 75 -5.37 4.59 -21.22
CA GLY A 75 -6.02 5.15 -20.02
C GLY A 75 -6.77 4.09 -19.21
N THR A 76 -6.34 2.83 -19.28
CA THR A 76 -6.90 1.71 -18.49
C THR A 76 -6.30 1.66 -17.09
N HIS A 77 -6.79 0.77 -16.24
CA HIS A 77 -6.29 0.56 -14.87
C HIS A 77 -5.92 -0.92 -14.60
N GLU A 78 -5.56 -1.64 -15.65
CA GLU A 78 -5.29 -3.08 -15.60
C GLU A 78 -4.12 -3.47 -14.69
N THR A 79 -3.12 -2.58 -14.55
CA THR A 79 -2.03 -2.76 -13.58
C THR A 79 -2.56 -2.79 -12.15
N GLN A 80 -3.51 -1.90 -11.82
CA GLN A 80 -4.12 -1.83 -10.49
C GLN A 80 -4.93 -3.09 -10.20
N ASP A 81 -5.73 -3.55 -11.16
CA ASP A 81 -6.54 -4.76 -11.03
C ASP A 81 -5.66 -6.01 -10.83
N TYR A 82 -4.56 -6.09 -11.56
CA TYR A 82 -3.59 -7.18 -11.40
C TYR A 82 -2.94 -7.17 -10.01
N LEU A 83 -2.52 -6.02 -9.53
CA LEU A 83 -1.92 -5.85 -8.21
C LEU A 83 -2.93 -6.10 -7.09
N SER A 84 -4.18 -5.60 -7.24
CA SER A 84 -5.27 -5.90 -6.31
C SER A 84 -5.43 -7.40 -6.15
N SER A 85 -5.53 -8.13 -7.25
CA SER A 85 -5.65 -9.59 -7.25
C SER A 85 -4.46 -10.28 -6.54
N ALA A 86 -3.24 -9.80 -6.75
CA ALA A 86 -2.04 -10.40 -6.18
C ALA A 86 -1.86 -10.10 -4.68
N LEU A 87 -2.28 -8.92 -4.23
CA LEU A 87 -2.08 -8.45 -2.85
C LEU A 87 -3.25 -8.79 -1.92
N LYS A 88 -4.46 -8.99 -2.45
CA LYS A 88 -5.70 -9.08 -1.69
C LYS A 88 -5.65 -10.16 -0.61
N GLU A 89 -5.57 -11.42 -1.04
CA GLU A 89 -5.63 -12.55 -0.10
C GLU A 89 -4.40 -12.65 0.82
N PRO A 90 -3.15 -12.50 0.32
CA PRO A 90 -2.00 -12.73 1.16
C PRO A 90 -1.67 -11.56 2.11
N ILE A 91 -2.04 -10.32 1.77
CA ILE A 91 -1.62 -9.14 2.53
C ILE A 91 -2.81 -8.33 3.03
N ILE A 92 -3.73 -7.92 2.14
CA ILE A 92 -4.80 -6.98 2.48
C ILE A 92 -5.81 -7.61 3.43
N VAL A 93 -6.22 -8.85 3.18
CA VAL A 93 -7.19 -9.56 4.03
C VAL A 93 -6.66 -9.77 5.46
N PRO A 94 -5.43 -10.27 5.69
CA PRO A 94 -4.87 -10.32 7.03
C PRO A 94 -4.79 -8.94 7.71
N CYS A 95 -4.32 -7.90 7.03
CA CYS A 95 -4.28 -6.55 7.59
C CYS A 95 -5.67 -6.05 8.01
N ARG A 96 -6.71 -6.32 7.20
CA ARG A 96 -8.09 -5.98 7.53
C ARG A 96 -8.56 -6.69 8.80
N LYS A 97 -8.32 -8.01 8.92
CA LYS A 97 -8.65 -8.76 10.14
C LYS A 97 -7.92 -8.22 11.38
N GLY A 98 -6.66 -7.83 11.21
CA GLY A 98 -5.91 -7.18 12.29
C GLY A 98 -6.55 -5.88 12.75
N ALA A 99 -7.00 -5.04 11.84
CA ALA A 99 -7.68 -3.79 12.19
C ALA A 99 -9.08 -3.97 12.77
N GLU A 100 -9.82 -4.97 12.33
CA GLU A 100 -11.12 -5.32 12.93
C GLU A 100 -10.97 -5.64 14.43
N VAL A 101 -9.84 -6.21 14.85
CA VAL A 101 -9.54 -6.45 16.28
C VAL A 101 -9.45 -5.14 17.06
N TYR A 102 -8.93 -4.08 16.46
CA TYR A 102 -8.90 -2.74 17.06
C TYR A 102 -10.24 -2.00 16.97
N GLY A 103 -11.21 -2.54 16.21
CA GLY A 103 -12.47 -1.86 15.90
C GLY A 103 -12.31 -0.76 14.84
N CYS A 104 -11.21 -0.76 14.11
CA CYS A 104 -10.95 0.21 13.05
C CYS A 104 -11.73 -0.15 11.79
N ASP A 105 -12.41 0.83 11.22
CA ASP A 105 -13.06 0.71 9.93
C ASP A 105 -12.11 1.22 8.84
N PHE A 106 -11.48 0.31 8.11
CA PHE A 106 -10.58 0.61 6.99
C PHE A 106 -11.26 1.31 5.81
N GLU A 107 -12.57 1.31 5.76
CA GLU A 107 -13.33 1.95 4.70
C GLU A 107 -13.67 3.39 5.05
N SER A 108 -13.42 3.82 6.30
CA SER A 108 -13.75 5.15 6.76
C SER A 108 -12.73 6.21 6.35
N ASP A 109 -13.21 7.41 6.02
CA ASP A 109 -12.37 8.60 5.83
C ASP A 109 -11.55 8.94 7.09
N GLY A 110 -12.04 8.53 8.25
CA GLY A 110 -11.37 8.68 9.53
C GLY A 110 -10.04 7.94 9.57
N PHE A 111 -10.03 6.69 9.15
CA PHE A 111 -8.82 5.87 9.11
C PHE A 111 -7.76 6.42 8.14
N LEU A 112 -8.19 6.91 6.95
CA LEU A 112 -7.29 7.56 5.99
C LEU A 112 -6.63 8.83 6.56
N ASN A 113 -7.37 9.59 7.38
CA ASN A 113 -6.79 10.76 8.04
C ASN A 113 -5.68 10.35 9.03
N ILE A 114 -5.91 9.29 9.80
CA ILE A 114 -4.92 8.78 10.76
C ILE A 114 -3.69 8.23 10.03
N LEU A 115 -3.89 7.50 8.94
CA LEU A 115 -2.78 7.03 8.09
C LEU A 115 -1.96 8.20 7.53
N ALA A 116 -2.61 9.28 7.10
CA ALA A 116 -1.91 10.49 6.66
C ALA A 116 -1.15 11.21 7.79
N GLU A 117 -1.60 11.06 9.05
CA GLU A 117 -0.85 11.52 10.23
C GLU A 117 0.38 10.62 10.53
N VAL A 118 0.29 9.32 10.21
CA VAL A 118 1.41 8.38 10.34
C VAL A 118 2.45 8.62 9.25
N ASN A 119 1.99 8.79 8.01
CA ASN A 119 2.86 9.03 6.86
C ASN A 119 2.19 10.01 5.89
N ALA A 120 2.84 11.16 5.69
CA ALA A 120 2.33 12.26 4.85
C ALA A 120 2.10 11.86 3.39
N ASP A 121 2.81 10.83 2.89
CA ASP A 121 2.63 10.33 1.51
C ASP A 121 1.22 9.77 1.27
N TYR A 122 0.52 9.36 2.33
CA TYR A 122 -0.86 8.89 2.24
C TYR A 122 -1.90 10.02 2.10
N ALA A 123 -1.53 11.25 2.43
CA ALA A 123 -2.43 12.40 2.28
C ALA A 123 -2.88 12.60 0.81
N ALA A 124 -2.01 12.28 -0.15
CA ALA A 124 -2.32 12.37 -1.57
C ALA A 124 -3.32 11.29 -2.05
N ILE A 125 -3.56 10.25 -1.26
CA ILE A 125 -4.47 9.13 -1.60
C ILE A 125 -5.92 9.49 -1.28
N LYS A 126 -6.15 10.42 -0.36
CA LYS A 126 -7.46 10.83 0.12
C LYS A 126 -8.45 11.25 -0.98
N GLY A 127 -7.96 11.75 -2.11
CA GLY A 127 -8.80 12.12 -3.27
C GLY A 127 -9.21 10.94 -4.18
N TYR A 128 -8.65 9.75 -3.99
CA TYR A 128 -8.89 8.58 -4.84
C TYR A 128 -9.70 7.46 -4.16
N ALA A 129 -9.93 7.56 -2.85
CA ALA A 129 -10.65 6.56 -2.05
C ALA A 129 -12.18 6.59 -2.23
N LEU A 130 -12.68 7.15 -3.32
CA LEU A 130 -14.12 7.31 -3.62
C LEU A 130 -14.88 6.01 -3.90
N GLY A 131 -14.32 4.84 -3.58
CA GLY A 131 -14.93 3.56 -3.91
C GLY A 131 -14.83 2.43 -2.88
N GLY A 132 -14.59 2.72 -1.61
CA GLY A 132 -14.88 1.74 -0.54
C GLY A 132 -13.75 0.80 -0.10
N LEU A 133 -12.48 0.96 -0.53
CA LEU A 133 -11.36 0.12 -0.08
C LEU A 133 -10.08 0.95 0.14
N ALA A 134 -10.12 1.83 1.13
CA ALA A 134 -9.03 2.76 1.41
C ALA A 134 -7.66 2.06 1.57
N ILE A 135 -7.64 0.93 2.29
CA ILE A 135 -6.40 0.19 2.51
C ILE A 135 -5.88 -0.48 1.22
N GLU A 136 -6.78 -1.05 0.42
CA GLU A 136 -6.42 -1.65 -0.86
C GLU A 136 -5.80 -0.60 -1.79
N ALA A 137 -6.41 0.59 -1.87
CA ALA A 137 -5.90 1.71 -2.64
C ALA A 137 -4.49 2.14 -2.20
N ILE A 138 -4.20 2.10 -0.89
CA ILE A 138 -2.88 2.43 -0.36
C ILE A 138 -1.84 1.40 -0.82
N PHE A 139 -2.10 0.11 -0.61
CA PHE A 139 -1.18 -0.95 -1.02
C PHE A 139 -0.92 -0.91 -2.53
N ILE A 140 -1.99 -0.80 -3.33
CA ILE A 140 -1.88 -0.75 -4.80
C ILE A 140 -1.09 0.48 -5.24
N ARG A 141 -1.45 1.68 -4.74
CA ARG A 141 -0.80 2.92 -5.16
C ARG A 141 0.68 2.96 -4.79
N GLN A 142 1.03 2.54 -3.58
CA GLN A 142 2.42 2.48 -3.16
C GLN A 142 3.21 1.46 -3.99
N THR A 143 2.60 0.31 -4.27
CA THR A 143 3.22 -0.71 -5.14
C THR A 143 3.39 -0.19 -6.58
N VAL A 144 2.37 0.50 -7.14
CA VAL A 144 2.47 1.14 -8.47
C VAL A 144 3.56 2.21 -8.49
N ALA A 145 3.68 3.01 -7.43
CA ALA A 145 4.73 4.03 -7.33
C ALA A 145 6.14 3.40 -7.33
N ALA A 146 6.36 2.33 -6.57
CA ALA A 146 7.62 1.60 -6.55
C ALA A 146 7.92 0.94 -7.91
N LEU A 147 6.92 0.32 -8.53
CA LEU A 147 7.05 -0.24 -9.88
C LEU A 147 7.39 0.85 -10.91
N THR A 148 6.73 2.01 -10.81
CA THR A 148 6.97 3.15 -11.72
C THR A 148 8.38 3.72 -11.51
N SER A 149 8.86 3.80 -10.29
CA SER A 149 10.22 4.27 -10.00
C SER A 149 11.26 3.34 -10.62
N THR A 150 11.05 2.03 -10.53
CA THR A 150 12.03 1.02 -10.94
C THR A 150 11.89 0.64 -12.42
N LEU A 151 10.67 0.47 -12.92
CA LEU A 151 10.38 0.05 -14.31
C LEU A 151 10.03 1.22 -15.23
N GLY A 152 9.87 2.43 -14.69
CA GLY A 152 9.36 3.60 -15.43
C GLY A 152 10.20 3.97 -16.64
N SER A 153 11.53 3.81 -16.60
CA SER A 153 12.39 4.05 -17.75
C SER A 153 12.13 3.04 -18.88
N VAL A 154 11.90 1.78 -18.54
CA VAL A 154 11.56 0.72 -19.49
C VAL A 154 10.19 1.00 -20.10
N VAL A 155 9.19 1.28 -19.25
CA VAL A 155 7.82 1.61 -19.66
C VAL A 155 7.79 2.86 -20.55
N ALA A 156 8.54 3.92 -20.21
CA ALA A 156 8.58 5.15 -20.98
C ALA A 156 9.15 4.91 -22.39
N ARG A 157 10.22 4.12 -22.53
CA ARG A 157 10.81 3.78 -23.83
C ARG A 157 9.86 2.93 -24.66
N LEU A 158 9.23 1.93 -24.06
CA LEU A 158 8.24 1.10 -24.74
C LEU A 158 7.06 1.94 -25.22
N THR A 159 6.53 2.82 -24.35
CA THR A 159 5.45 3.74 -24.71
C THR A 159 5.83 4.65 -25.86
N ALA A 160 7.06 5.18 -25.88
CA ALA A 160 7.55 6.02 -26.99
C ALA A 160 7.67 5.23 -28.29
N THR A 161 8.13 3.98 -28.24
CA THR A 161 8.24 3.11 -29.40
C THR A 161 6.87 2.77 -30.00
N PHE A 162 5.89 2.44 -29.16
CA PHE A 162 4.54 2.13 -29.61
C PHE A 162 3.71 3.37 -29.95
N GLY A 163 3.91 4.49 -29.25
CA GLY A 163 3.17 5.72 -29.47
C GLY A 163 3.52 6.43 -30.80
N SER A 164 4.71 6.18 -31.35
CA SER A 164 5.16 6.86 -32.58
C SER A 164 4.72 6.20 -33.89
N GLY A 165 4.20 4.97 -33.87
CA GLY A 165 3.91 4.28 -35.12
C GLY A 165 2.72 3.30 -35.14
N THR A 166 2.22 2.86 -33.98
CA THR A 166 1.25 1.77 -33.89
C THR A 166 0.06 2.04 -32.94
N ALA A 167 -0.15 3.30 -32.56
CA ALA A 167 -1.22 3.69 -31.65
C ALA A 167 -2.61 3.21 -32.12
N SER A 168 -2.84 3.09 -33.43
CA SER A 168 -4.06 2.56 -34.01
C SER A 168 -4.22 1.04 -33.80
N ALA A 169 -3.14 0.28 -33.81
CA ALA A 169 -3.22 -1.17 -33.67
C ALA A 169 -3.43 -1.64 -32.22
N VAL A 170 -3.02 -0.81 -31.25
CA VAL A 170 -3.22 -1.09 -29.81
C VAL A 170 -4.63 -0.70 -29.36
N ALA A 171 -5.24 0.30 -30.00
CA ALA A 171 -6.58 0.78 -29.67
C ALA A 171 -7.71 -0.13 -30.17
N ASP A 172 -7.50 -0.92 -31.22
CA ASP A 172 -8.56 -1.66 -31.91
C ASP A 172 -8.75 -3.11 -31.45
N GLY A 173 -7.99 -3.60 -30.46
CA GLY A 173 -8.19 -4.97 -29.98
C GLY A 173 -7.42 -5.34 -28.72
N PRO A 174 -7.89 -6.34 -27.97
CA PRO A 174 -7.15 -6.91 -26.85
C PRO A 174 -5.93 -7.65 -27.40
N LEU A 175 -4.81 -6.95 -27.61
CA LEU A 175 -3.54 -7.64 -27.87
C LEU A 175 -3.26 -8.52 -26.64
N PRO A 176 -3.10 -9.84 -26.80
CA PRO A 176 -2.70 -10.71 -25.73
C PRO A 176 -1.39 -10.13 -25.13
N VAL A 177 -1.30 -10.10 -23.80
CA VAL A 177 -0.09 -9.58 -23.11
C VAL A 177 1.17 -10.29 -23.62
N GLY A 178 1.02 -11.57 -24.07
CA GLY A 178 2.08 -12.34 -24.73
C GLY A 178 2.60 -11.71 -26.02
N ASP A 179 1.73 -11.08 -26.81
CA ASP A 179 2.12 -10.45 -28.09
C ASP A 179 2.86 -9.14 -27.82
N ILE A 180 2.48 -8.38 -26.80
CA ILE A 180 3.25 -7.20 -26.38
C ILE A 180 4.66 -7.63 -25.92
N ILE A 181 4.77 -8.73 -25.17
CA ILE A 181 6.06 -9.28 -24.75
C ILE A 181 6.85 -9.76 -25.99
N ALA A 182 6.21 -10.47 -26.91
CA ALA A 182 6.86 -10.94 -28.14
C ALA A 182 7.30 -9.77 -29.03
N ILE A 183 6.49 -8.73 -29.15
CA ILE A 183 6.83 -7.51 -29.89
C ILE A 183 7.95 -6.73 -29.18
N VAL A 184 7.92 -6.65 -27.84
CA VAL A 184 9.01 -6.05 -27.04
C VAL A 184 10.30 -6.83 -27.21
N MET A 185 10.24 -8.16 -27.24
CA MET A 185 11.41 -9.01 -27.47
C MET A 185 11.89 -8.93 -28.93
N ALA A 186 10.97 -8.83 -29.88
CA ALA A 186 11.30 -8.79 -31.32
C ALA A 186 11.68 -7.39 -31.83
N ALA A 187 10.99 -6.33 -31.39
CA ALA A 187 11.29 -4.94 -31.73
C ALA A 187 12.38 -4.35 -30.83
N GLY A 188 12.54 -4.90 -29.66
CA GLY A 188 13.55 -4.51 -28.68
C GLY A 188 14.93 -5.07 -28.94
N GLY A 189 15.30 -5.29 -30.17
CA GLY A 189 16.68 -5.58 -30.60
C GLY A 189 17.74 -4.64 -30.00
N THR A 190 17.42 -3.94 -28.94
CA THR A 190 18.35 -3.13 -28.18
C THR A 190 18.69 -3.89 -26.87
N ALA A 191 19.91 -4.39 -26.80
CA ALA A 191 20.56 -4.93 -25.62
C ALA A 191 20.35 -4.08 -24.35
N TRP A 192 19.97 -2.85 -24.49
CA TRP A 192 19.69 -1.87 -23.45
C TRP A 192 18.39 -2.17 -22.65
N SER A 193 17.30 -2.53 -23.33
CA SER A 193 16.04 -2.81 -22.62
C SER A 193 16.15 -4.06 -21.74
N GLY A 194 16.91 -5.07 -22.18
CA GLY A 194 17.21 -6.25 -21.41
C GLY A 194 18.08 -5.97 -20.19
N TYR A 195 19.09 -5.09 -20.34
CA TYR A 195 19.97 -4.71 -19.24
C TYR A 195 19.22 -3.88 -18.18
N ASP A 196 18.42 -2.90 -18.61
CA ASP A 196 17.63 -2.07 -17.70
C ASP A 196 16.59 -2.91 -16.94
N LEU A 197 15.91 -3.84 -17.60
CA LEU A 197 14.99 -4.76 -16.97
C LEU A 197 15.71 -5.70 -15.97
N TRP A 198 16.89 -6.19 -16.34
CA TRP A 198 17.70 -7.02 -15.46
C TRP A 198 18.20 -6.25 -14.23
N LYS A 199 18.62 -5.00 -14.40
CA LYS A 199 19.02 -4.11 -13.29
C LYS A 199 17.84 -3.79 -12.38
N ALA A 200 16.71 -3.39 -12.97
CA ALA A 200 15.48 -3.12 -12.24
C ALA A 200 15.04 -4.35 -11.43
N ARG A 201 15.12 -5.54 -12.02
CA ARG A 201 14.78 -6.79 -11.37
C ARG A 201 15.65 -7.12 -10.15
N LYS A 202 16.90 -6.67 -10.10
CA LYS A 202 17.77 -6.86 -8.93
C LYS A 202 17.38 -5.97 -7.74
N GLN A 203 16.86 -4.78 -8.02
CA GLN A 203 16.51 -3.79 -7.01
C GLN A 203 15.06 -3.93 -6.55
N LEU A 204 14.16 -4.26 -7.47
CA LEU A 204 12.72 -4.32 -7.26
C LEU A 204 12.28 -5.23 -6.08
N PRO A 205 12.83 -6.45 -5.88
CA PRO A 205 12.42 -7.29 -4.75
C PRO A 205 12.70 -6.64 -3.40
N ALA A 206 13.86 -6.03 -3.24
CA ALA A 206 14.23 -5.37 -1.99
C ALA A 206 13.36 -4.13 -1.72
N GLU A 207 13.12 -3.31 -2.76
CA GLU A 207 12.27 -2.12 -2.67
C GLU A 207 10.82 -2.49 -2.36
N LEU A 208 10.24 -3.46 -3.06
CA LEU A 208 8.87 -3.92 -2.81
C LEU A 208 8.73 -4.56 -1.42
N THR A 209 9.70 -5.36 -1.00
CA THR A 209 9.67 -5.96 0.34
C THR A 209 9.69 -4.88 1.42
N ALA A 210 10.62 -3.93 1.34
CA ALA A 210 10.70 -2.84 2.30
C ALA A 210 9.43 -1.99 2.32
N LEU A 211 8.89 -1.68 1.15
CA LEU A 211 7.66 -0.91 1.00
C LEU A 211 6.46 -1.62 1.62
N LEU A 212 6.20 -2.88 1.24
CA LEU A 212 5.03 -3.61 1.73
C LEU A 212 5.09 -3.81 3.25
N LEU A 213 6.27 -4.11 3.80
CA LEU A 213 6.46 -4.20 5.25
C LEU A 213 6.26 -2.85 5.95
N SER A 214 6.66 -1.74 5.32
CA SER A 214 6.40 -0.39 5.84
C SER A 214 4.90 -0.11 5.87
N VAL A 215 4.17 -0.37 4.78
CA VAL A 215 2.72 -0.14 4.72
C VAL A 215 1.96 -0.97 5.75
N ILE A 216 2.34 -2.24 5.95
CA ILE A 216 1.74 -3.11 6.99
C ILE A 216 1.95 -2.49 8.38
N ARG A 217 3.16 -2.01 8.67
CA ARG A 217 3.48 -1.37 9.95
C ARG A 217 2.72 -0.07 10.13
N ASP A 218 2.66 0.77 9.10
CA ASP A 218 1.92 2.04 9.12
C ASP A 218 0.43 1.81 9.38
N CYS A 219 -0.16 0.75 8.80
CA CYS A 219 -1.54 0.33 9.08
C CYS A 219 -1.73 -0.09 10.55
N GLN A 220 -0.81 -0.86 11.10
CA GLN A 220 -0.87 -1.27 12.52
C GLN A 220 -0.74 -0.06 13.44
N ASP A 221 0.18 0.85 13.16
CA ASP A 221 0.39 2.07 13.95
C ASP A 221 -0.81 3.02 13.87
N ALA A 222 -1.47 3.10 12.70
CA ALA A 222 -2.70 3.86 12.53
C ALA A 222 -3.84 3.29 13.38
N CYS A 223 -4.02 1.97 13.41
CA CYS A 223 -5.01 1.31 14.25
C CYS A 223 -4.78 1.60 15.74
N ARG A 224 -3.54 1.53 16.21
CA ARG A 224 -3.18 1.87 17.60
C ARG A 224 -3.53 3.33 17.94
N ARG A 225 -3.25 4.25 17.03
CA ARG A 225 -3.56 5.68 17.22
C ARG A 225 -5.06 5.95 17.26
N GLU A 226 -5.85 5.22 16.48
CA GLU A 226 -7.31 5.37 16.48
C GLU A 226 -7.91 4.98 17.83
N VAL A 227 -7.44 3.90 18.45
CA VAL A 227 -7.89 3.46 19.78
C VAL A 227 -7.50 4.46 20.89
N LEU A 228 -6.44 5.25 20.67
CA LEU A 228 -5.97 6.25 21.64
C LEU A 228 -6.71 7.60 21.57
N LYS A 229 -7.54 7.83 20.55
CA LYS A 229 -8.35 9.06 20.40
C LYS A 229 -9.65 8.98 21.17
#